data_42c10ec0dd8d82c6c21dd11fa0b44059
#
_entry.id   42c10ec0dd8d82c6c21dd11fa0b44059
#
_cell.length_a   1.000
_cell.length_b   1.000
_cell.length_c   1.000
_cell.angle_alpha   90.00
_cell.angle_beta   90.00
_cell.angle_gamma   90.00
#
_symmetry.space_group_name_H-M   'P 1'
#
loop_
_entity.id
_entity.type
_entity.pdbx_description
1 polymer ?
#
loop_
_entity_poly.entity_id
_entity_poly.type
_entity_poly.pdbx_seq_one_letter_code
_entity_poly.pdbx_strand_id
1 'polypeptide(L)'
;MQCTEGYVEFRGYRTWYRITGDLCADACPLLVLHGGPGCTHDYVDSFKDLAANGRAVIHYDQLGNGNSTHLRNAEPGFWTVGLFLDELQTLIAHLGLSQYALLGQSWGGMLAAEHAVRRPAGLRALVIANSPASMGLWRAAALRLRARLPDDIQAALDEHEAAGTLDHPAYRAASQVFYAQHVCRVLPRPAEVARTFAAIDADPTVYHAMNGPTEFHVVGSLRNWSIIERLHRITAPTLVLSGKYDEATPETVEPYARLIPDARWHVFANSSHMPHVEERAACMRLVGNFLDDQTPWPGGQMLRSSALANRAV
;
A
#
# COMPACT_ATOMS: atom_id res chain seq x y z
N MET A 1 -22.70 5.06 9.97
CA MET A 1 -22.66 5.19 8.50
C MET A 1 -23.21 3.91 7.89
N GLN A 2 -23.90 3.98 6.77
CA GLN A 2 -24.40 2.83 6.03
C GLN A 2 -23.20 2.00 5.55
N CYS A 3 -23.33 0.68 5.62
CA CYS A 3 -22.29 -0.26 5.17
C CYS A 3 -22.97 -1.34 4.33
N THR A 4 -22.44 -1.60 3.14
CA THR A 4 -22.95 -2.62 2.22
C THR A 4 -21.77 -3.47 1.76
N GLU A 5 -21.95 -4.78 1.77
CA GLU A 5 -20.95 -5.74 1.29
C GLU A 5 -21.47 -6.51 0.09
N GLY A 6 -20.57 -6.96 -0.76
CA GLY A 6 -20.91 -7.73 -1.94
C GLY A 6 -19.72 -8.45 -2.53
N TYR A 7 -19.97 -9.09 -3.65
CA TYR A 7 -18.97 -9.79 -4.45
C TYR A 7 -19.07 -9.38 -5.91
N VAL A 8 -17.92 -9.27 -6.55
CA VAL A 8 -17.83 -9.20 -8.01
C VAL A 8 -17.27 -10.50 -8.56
N GLU A 9 -17.87 -10.99 -9.64
CA GLU A 9 -17.33 -12.15 -10.37
C GLU A 9 -16.12 -11.72 -11.21
N PHE A 10 -15.00 -12.41 -11.02
CA PHE A 10 -13.76 -12.18 -11.74
C PHE A 10 -13.12 -13.51 -12.16
N ARG A 11 -13.08 -13.80 -13.47
CA ARG A 11 -12.49 -15.02 -14.06
C ARG A 11 -13.00 -16.35 -13.45
N GLY A 12 -14.28 -16.37 -13.04
CA GLY A 12 -14.89 -17.54 -12.38
C GLY A 12 -14.63 -17.62 -10.88
N TYR A 13 -14.01 -16.60 -10.30
CA TYR A 13 -13.77 -16.43 -8.87
C TYR A 13 -14.54 -15.22 -8.36
N ARG A 14 -14.60 -15.04 -7.03
CA ARG A 14 -15.33 -13.95 -6.39
C ARG A 14 -14.37 -13.06 -5.62
N THR A 15 -14.41 -11.76 -5.90
CA THR A 15 -13.70 -10.71 -5.16
C THR A 15 -14.70 -10.00 -4.24
N TRP A 16 -14.45 -10.04 -2.95
CA TRP A 16 -15.26 -9.35 -1.94
C TRP A 16 -14.96 -7.85 -1.89
N TYR A 17 -16.00 -7.05 -1.68
CA TYR A 17 -15.88 -5.63 -1.42
C TYR A 17 -16.86 -5.16 -0.35
N ARG A 18 -16.54 -4.03 0.29
CA ARG A 18 -17.37 -3.31 1.24
C ARG A 18 -17.41 -1.82 0.89
N ILE A 19 -18.61 -1.25 0.87
CA ILE A 19 -18.88 0.17 0.66
C ILE A 19 -19.31 0.77 1.98
N THR A 20 -18.62 1.80 2.45
CA THR A 20 -19.00 2.63 3.59
C THR A 20 -19.45 3.98 3.06
N GLY A 21 -20.69 4.40 3.35
CA GLY A 21 -21.31 5.57 2.78
C GLY A 21 -22.25 5.26 1.60
N ASP A 22 -22.58 6.28 0.81
CA ASP A 22 -23.52 6.19 -0.31
C ASP A 22 -22.80 6.47 -1.64
N LEU A 23 -22.82 5.49 -2.57
CA LEU A 23 -22.26 5.65 -3.91
C LEU A 23 -23.03 6.66 -4.77
N CYS A 24 -24.28 6.96 -4.43
CA CYS A 24 -25.11 7.95 -5.13
C CYS A 24 -24.83 9.38 -4.67
N ALA A 25 -23.95 9.59 -3.69
CA ALA A 25 -23.57 10.92 -3.22
C ALA A 25 -22.79 11.69 -4.30
N ASP A 26 -22.87 13.03 -4.22
CA ASP A 26 -22.19 13.92 -5.19
C ASP A 26 -20.64 13.87 -5.07
N ALA A 27 -20.13 13.47 -3.89
CA ALA A 27 -18.69 13.38 -3.66
C ALA A 27 -18.06 12.17 -4.39
N CYS A 28 -16.93 12.39 -5.05
CA CYS A 28 -16.19 11.37 -5.77
C CYS A 28 -15.84 10.19 -4.83
N PRO A 29 -16.25 8.94 -5.13
CA PRO A 29 -15.97 7.79 -4.28
C PRO A 29 -14.49 7.47 -4.23
N LEU A 30 -14.03 6.95 -3.08
CA LEU A 30 -12.66 6.51 -2.85
C LEU A 30 -12.58 4.99 -2.86
N LEU A 31 -11.76 4.43 -3.73
CA LEU A 31 -11.42 3.00 -3.75
C LEU A 31 -10.05 2.80 -3.09
N VAL A 32 -9.99 1.92 -2.07
CA VAL A 32 -8.82 1.66 -1.25
C VAL A 32 -8.23 0.29 -1.57
N LEU A 33 -6.96 0.28 -1.97
CA LEU A 33 -6.19 -0.91 -2.32
C LEU A 33 -5.23 -1.26 -1.17
N HIS A 34 -5.42 -2.43 -0.59
CA HIS A 34 -4.52 -2.93 0.46
C HIS A 34 -3.18 -3.39 -0.11
N GLY A 35 -2.20 -3.52 0.77
CA GLY A 35 -0.82 -3.93 0.48
C GLY A 35 -0.57 -5.44 0.56
N GLY A 36 0.65 -5.77 0.87
CA GLY A 36 1.24 -7.10 0.85
C GLY A 36 2.21 -7.22 -0.35
N PRO A 37 1.82 -7.79 -1.52
CA PRO A 37 0.51 -8.41 -1.84
C PRO A 37 0.18 -9.58 -0.93
N GLY A 38 -1.06 -9.75 -0.54
CA GLY A 38 -1.43 -10.84 0.37
C GLY A 38 -2.02 -10.38 1.71
N CYS A 39 -2.04 -9.06 1.97
CA CYS A 39 -2.79 -8.48 3.10
C CYS A 39 -4.29 -8.55 2.88
N THR A 40 -5.06 -7.98 3.80
CA THR A 40 -6.51 -7.83 3.73
C THR A 40 -6.90 -6.35 3.92
N HIS A 41 -8.18 -6.04 3.71
CA HIS A 41 -8.72 -4.71 3.98
C HIS A 41 -8.58 -4.28 5.46
N ASP A 42 -8.40 -5.21 6.40
CA ASP A 42 -8.44 -4.94 7.83
C ASP A 42 -7.52 -3.79 8.25
N TYR A 43 -6.25 -3.83 7.90
CA TYR A 43 -5.30 -2.83 8.38
C TYR A 43 -5.44 -1.46 7.71
N VAL A 44 -6.12 -1.38 6.57
CA VAL A 44 -6.46 -0.12 5.88
C VAL A 44 -7.89 0.34 6.18
N ASP A 45 -8.61 -0.36 7.05
CA ASP A 45 -10.01 -0.07 7.41
C ASP A 45 -10.22 1.35 7.96
N SER A 46 -9.19 1.94 8.58
CA SER A 46 -9.26 3.32 9.08
C SER A 46 -9.63 4.36 8.01
N PHE A 47 -9.34 4.10 6.73
CA PHE A 47 -9.73 5.01 5.65
C PHE A 47 -11.24 5.15 5.47
N LYS A 48 -12.07 4.26 6.06
CA LYS A 48 -13.53 4.44 6.13
C LYS A 48 -13.95 5.73 6.84
N ASP A 49 -13.09 6.30 7.70
CA ASP A 49 -13.36 7.57 8.38
C ASP A 49 -13.58 8.71 7.37
N LEU A 50 -13.02 8.63 6.17
CA LEU A 50 -13.21 9.59 5.10
C LEU A 50 -14.65 9.61 4.55
N ALA A 51 -15.47 8.61 4.90
CA ALA A 51 -16.89 8.59 4.55
C ALA A 51 -17.72 9.60 5.39
N ALA A 52 -17.19 10.10 6.50
CA ALA A 52 -17.86 11.11 7.33
C ALA A 52 -18.15 12.41 6.56
N ASN A 53 -17.41 12.71 5.50
CA ASN A 53 -17.56 13.89 4.65
C ASN A 53 -18.53 13.67 3.46
N GLY A 54 -19.35 12.62 3.50
CA GLY A 54 -20.34 12.32 2.44
C GLY A 54 -19.76 11.56 1.24
N ARG A 55 -18.51 11.13 1.28
CA ARG A 55 -17.83 10.32 0.27
C ARG A 55 -18.08 8.83 0.51
N ALA A 56 -18.40 8.05 -0.51
CA ALA A 56 -18.34 6.61 -0.39
C ALA A 56 -16.88 6.14 -0.35
N VAL A 57 -16.56 5.23 0.58
CA VAL A 57 -15.25 4.58 0.67
C VAL A 57 -15.41 3.09 0.44
N ILE A 58 -14.70 2.57 -0.55
CA ILE A 58 -14.78 1.18 -1.01
C ILE A 58 -13.50 0.47 -0.61
N HIS A 59 -13.61 -0.56 0.22
CA HIS A 59 -12.54 -1.51 0.50
C HIS A 59 -12.82 -2.81 -0.24
N TYR A 60 -11.82 -3.53 -0.66
CA TYR A 60 -11.96 -4.89 -1.19
C TYR A 60 -10.77 -5.75 -0.76
N ASP A 61 -11.00 -7.04 -0.68
CA ASP A 61 -9.92 -8.01 -0.54
C ASP A 61 -9.55 -8.51 -1.93
N GLN A 62 -8.30 -8.32 -2.33
CA GLN A 62 -7.81 -8.79 -3.64
C GLN A 62 -7.88 -10.31 -3.71
N LEU A 63 -8.04 -10.86 -4.90
CA LEU A 63 -8.13 -12.31 -5.13
C LEU A 63 -7.01 -13.06 -4.40
N GLY A 64 -7.35 -14.15 -3.77
CA GLY A 64 -6.43 -14.95 -2.95
C GLY A 64 -6.35 -14.53 -1.49
N ASN A 65 -7.04 -13.44 -1.08
CA ASN A 65 -6.88 -12.85 0.24
C ASN A 65 -8.23 -12.61 0.93
N GLY A 66 -8.22 -12.61 2.26
CA GLY A 66 -9.34 -12.20 3.11
C GLY A 66 -10.65 -12.90 2.80
N ASN A 67 -11.69 -12.14 2.46
CA ASN A 67 -13.03 -12.65 2.15
C ASN A 67 -13.21 -13.04 0.67
N SER A 68 -12.19 -12.82 -0.17
CA SER A 68 -12.20 -13.20 -1.58
C SER A 68 -11.87 -14.68 -1.77
N THR A 69 -12.10 -15.22 -2.96
CA THR A 69 -11.76 -16.61 -3.26
C THR A 69 -10.27 -16.87 -3.07
N HIS A 70 -9.93 -17.89 -2.30
CA HIS A 70 -8.57 -18.38 -2.07
C HIS A 70 -8.19 -19.44 -3.09
N LEU A 71 -6.95 -19.37 -3.61
CA LEU A 71 -6.42 -20.28 -4.63
C LEU A 71 -5.07 -20.85 -4.17
N ARG A 72 -5.08 -21.60 -3.06
CA ARG A 72 -3.88 -22.14 -2.39
C ARG A 72 -2.99 -23.00 -3.26
N ASN A 73 -3.57 -23.62 -4.29
CA ASN A 73 -2.85 -24.50 -5.22
C ASN A 73 -2.54 -23.82 -6.56
N ALA A 74 -2.74 -22.51 -6.68
CA ALA A 74 -2.39 -21.80 -7.90
C ALA A 74 -0.86 -21.75 -8.06
N GLU A 75 -0.41 -21.97 -9.29
CA GLU A 75 1.02 -21.85 -9.61
C GLU A 75 1.53 -20.43 -9.33
N PRO A 76 2.78 -20.26 -8.86
CA PRO A 76 3.32 -18.93 -8.55
C PRO A 76 3.20 -17.94 -9.71
N GLY A 77 3.32 -18.40 -10.97
CA GLY A 77 3.19 -17.57 -12.17
C GLY A 77 1.77 -17.07 -12.46
N PHE A 78 0.76 -17.56 -11.75
CA PHE A 78 -0.62 -17.05 -11.83
C PHE A 78 -0.71 -15.63 -11.23
N TRP A 79 0.05 -15.35 -10.16
CA TRP A 79 0.00 -14.11 -9.41
C TRP A 79 0.86 -13.03 -10.07
N THR A 80 0.22 -12.14 -10.81
CA THR A 80 0.89 -11.09 -11.58
C THR A 80 0.27 -9.72 -11.33
N VAL A 81 1.05 -8.66 -11.57
CA VAL A 81 0.53 -7.27 -11.58
C VAL A 81 -0.65 -7.14 -12.56
N GLY A 82 -0.57 -7.80 -13.72
CA GLY A 82 -1.64 -7.79 -14.73
C GLY A 82 -2.95 -8.39 -14.22
N LEU A 83 -2.89 -9.50 -13.48
CA LEU A 83 -4.07 -10.13 -12.87
C LEU A 83 -4.82 -9.16 -11.95
N PHE A 84 -4.10 -8.51 -11.04
CA PHE A 84 -4.71 -7.58 -10.08
C PHE A 84 -5.18 -6.27 -10.71
N LEU A 85 -4.56 -5.85 -11.82
CA LEU A 85 -5.07 -4.72 -12.62
C LEU A 85 -6.38 -5.05 -13.31
N ASP A 86 -6.52 -6.26 -13.86
CA ASP A 86 -7.76 -6.73 -14.50
C ASP A 86 -8.87 -6.87 -13.44
N GLU A 87 -8.54 -7.37 -12.24
CA GLU A 87 -9.46 -7.44 -11.11
C GLU A 87 -9.94 -6.05 -10.68
N LEU A 88 -9.03 -5.10 -10.50
CA LEU A 88 -9.36 -3.71 -10.16
C LEU A 88 -10.29 -3.09 -11.22
N GLN A 89 -10.00 -3.27 -12.50
CA GLN A 89 -10.85 -2.78 -13.59
C GLN A 89 -12.24 -3.41 -13.57
N THR A 90 -12.31 -4.71 -13.27
CA THR A 90 -13.57 -5.44 -13.14
C THR A 90 -14.42 -4.90 -12.00
N LEU A 91 -13.80 -4.63 -10.84
CA LEU A 91 -14.48 -4.02 -9.68
C LEU A 91 -15.00 -2.61 -10.00
N ILE A 92 -14.17 -1.76 -10.61
CA ILE A 92 -14.55 -0.41 -11.04
C ILE A 92 -15.78 -0.46 -11.99
N ALA A 93 -15.75 -1.36 -12.97
CA ALA A 93 -16.84 -1.53 -13.93
C ALA A 93 -18.13 -2.08 -13.26
N HIS A 94 -17.99 -3.08 -12.37
CA HIS A 94 -19.11 -3.69 -11.64
C HIS A 94 -19.85 -2.66 -10.77
N LEU A 95 -19.10 -1.78 -10.11
CA LEU A 95 -19.67 -0.73 -9.26
C LEU A 95 -20.13 0.51 -10.06
N GLY A 96 -19.96 0.53 -11.37
CA GLY A 96 -20.37 1.65 -12.24
C GLY A 96 -19.62 2.94 -11.96
N LEU A 97 -18.37 2.87 -11.48
CA LEU A 97 -17.57 4.05 -11.09
C LEU A 97 -17.09 4.81 -12.32
N SER A 98 -17.90 5.74 -12.82
CA SER A 98 -17.52 6.62 -13.94
C SER A 98 -16.48 7.66 -13.54
N GLN A 99 -16.44 8.05 -12.26
CA GLN A 99 -15.44 8.89 -11.62
C GLN A 99 -15.09 8.31 -10.24
N TYR A 100 -13.80 8.29 -9.90
CA TYR A 100 -13.33 7.75 -8.63
C TYR A 100 -11.96 8.33 -8.26
N ALA A 101 -11.68 8.38 -6.97
CA ALA A 101 -10.35 8.53 -6.42
C ALA A 101 -9.78 7.15 -6.06
N LEU A 102 -8.48 6.99 -6.14
CA LEU A 102 -7.79 5.75 -5.82
C LEU A 102 -6.77 6.00 -4.72
N LEU A 103 -6.79 5.18 -3.68
CA LEU A 103 -5.78 5.18 -2.63
C LEU A 103 -5.17 3.78 -2.55
N GLY A 104 -3.86 3.70 -2.73
CA GLY A 104 -3.14 2.44 -2.54
C GLY A 104 -2.07 2.57 -1.47
N GLN A 105 -2.02 1.59 -0.56
CA GLN A 105 -0.99 1.51 0.47
C GLN A 105 -0.02 0.37 0.16
N SER A 106 1.30 0.62 0.24
CA SER A 106 2.34 -0.38 -0.03
C SER A 106 2.21 -0.98 -1.43
N TRP A 107 2.09 -2.30 -1.57
CA TRP A 107 1.74 -2.96 -2.83
C TRP A 107 0.49 -2.35 -3.50
N GLY A 108 -0.54 -1.98 -2.72
CA GLY A 108 -1.70 -1.30 -3.25
C GLY A 108 -1.35 0.02 -3.94
N GLY A 109 -0.32 0.74 -3.47
CA GLY A 109 0.21 1.94 -4.12
C GLY A 109 0.96 1.63 -5.43
N MET A 110 1.70 0.52 -5.50
CA MET A 110 2.30 0.03 -6.75
C MET A 110 1.21 -0.28 -7.79
N LEU A 111 0.15 -0.99 -7.36
CA LEU A 111 -0.99 -1.34 -8.21
C LEU A 111 -1.76 -0.08 -8.67
N ALA A 112 -1.99 0.88 -7.77
CA ALA A 112 -2.63 2.15 -8.08
C ALA A 112 -1.82 2.97 -9.10
N ALA A 113 -0.50 2.99 -8.99
CA ALA A 113 0.39 3.65 -9.95
C ALA A 113 0.36 2.94 -11.31
N GLU A 114 0.37 1.60 -11.36
CA GLU A 114 0.22 0.82 -12.59
C GLU A 114 -1.12 1.09 -13.29
N HIS A 115 -2.19 1.30 -12.54
CA HIS A 115 -3.47 1.72 -13.07
C HIS A 115 -3.41 3.16 -13.62
N ALA A 116 -2.84 4.09 -12.86
CA ALA A 116 -2.81 5.51 -13.19
C ALA A 116 -1.96 5.85 -14.43
N VAL A 117 -0.83 5.14 -14.68
CA VAL A 117 0.00 5.34 -15.88
C VAL A 117 -0.73 4.97 -17.17
N ARG A 118 -1.84 4.22 -17.10
CA ARG A 118 -2.73 3.89 -18.22
C ARG A 118 -3.69 5.03 -18.56
N ARG A 119 -3.75 6.10 -17.73
CA ARG A 119 -4.59 7.29 -17.89
C ARG A 119 -6.09 6.97 -17.99
N PRO A 120 -6.68 6.22 -17.06
CA PRO A 120 -8.10 5.93 -17.12
C PRO A 120 -8.91 7.23 -16.96
N ALA A 121 -9.90 7.44 -17.83
CA ALA A 121 -10.66 8.69 -17.88
C ALA A 121 -11.43 9.01 -16.59
N GLY A 122 -11.79 7.98 -15.80
CA GLY A 122 -12.54 8.13 -14.54
C GLY A 122 -11.68 8.51 -13.32
N LEU A 123 -10.36 8.38 -13.37
CA LEU A 123 -9.48 8.65 -12.23
C LEU A 123 -9.34 10.17 -11.99
N ARG A 124 -9.88 10.65 -10.86
CA ARG A 124 -9.91 12.07 -10.48
C ARG A 124 -8.80 12.47 -9.52
N ALA A 125 -8.38 11.58 -8.64
CA ALA A 125 -7.30 11.80 -7.69
C ALA A 125 -6.60 10.47 -7.37
N LEU A 126 -5.31 10.54 -7.04
CA LEU A 126 -4.49 9.40 -6.68
C LEU A 126 -3.80 9.66 -5.34
N VAL A 127 -3.87 8.70 -4.42
CA VAL A 127 -3.08 8.70 -3.19
C VAL A 127 -2.18 7.47 -3.20
N ILE A 128 -0.87 7.71 -3.17
CA ILE A 128 0.17 6.66 -3.06
C ILE A 128 0.75 6.73 -1.66
N ALA A 129 0.39 5.76 -0.83
CA ALA A 129 0.76 5.74 0.59
C ALA A 129 1.82 4.67 0.86
N ASN A 130 2.98 5.09 1.38
CA ASN A 130 4.01 4.17 1.90
C ASN A 130 4.39 3.07 0.89
N SER A 131 4.63 3.45 -0.35
CA SER A 131 4.79 2.53 -1.48
C SER A 131 6.10 2.82 -2.22
N PRO A 132 6.95 1.82 -2.51
CA PRO A 132 8.16 2.03 -3.28
C PRO A 132 7.85 2.24 -4.76
N ALA A 133 8.61 3.11 -5.44
CA ALA A 133 8.54 3.26 -6.89
C ALA A 133 9.31 2.16 -7.65
N SER A 134 10.13 1.39 -6.92
CA SER A 134 10.94 0.30 -7.47
C SER A 134 11.31 -0.69 -6.36
N MET A 135 11.18 -1.98 -6.63
CA MET A 135 11.64 -3.03 -5.72
C MET A 135 13.17 -3.11 -5.64
N GLY A 136 13.88 -2.58 -6.62
CA GLY A 136 15.33 -2.38 -6.52
C GLY A 136 15.70 -1.39 -5.42
N LEU A 137 15.00 -0.24 -5.35
CA LEU A 137 15.16 0.74 -4.27
C LEU A 137 14.71 0.19 -2.92
N TRP A 138 13.58 -0.52 -2.88
CA TRP A 138 13.08 -1.20 -1.69
C TRP A 138 14.12 -2.14 -1.09
N ARG A 139 14.64 -3.07 -1.88
CA ARG A 139 15.63 -4.06 -1.43
C ARG A 139 16.90 -3.40 -0.91
N ALA A 140 17.39 -2.36 -1.58
CA ALA A 140 18.54 -1.59 -1.10
C ALA A 140 18.24 -0.88 0.23
N ALA A 141 17.05 -0.33 0.41
CA ALA A 141 16.62 0.29 1.67
C ALA A 141 16.49 -0.75 2.79
N ALA A 142 15.84 -1.88 2.52
CA ALA A 142 15.68 -2.99 3.48
C ALA A 142 17.03 -3.50 4.00
N LEU A 143 18.04 -3.67 3.13
CA LEU A 143 19.38 -4.03 3.53
C LEU A 143 20.01 -3.00 4.47
N ARG A 144 19.85 -1.69 4.18
CA ARG A 144 20.36 -0.63 5.05
C ARG A 144 19.67 -0.59 6.41
N LEU A 145 18.35 -0.81 6.46
CA LEU A 145 17.59 -0.86 7.71
C LEU A 145 17.97 -2.09 8.53
N ARG A 146 18.08 -3.26 7.88
CA ARG A 146 18.51 -4.51 8.50
C ARG A 146 19.91 -4.38 9.14
N ALA A 147 20.85 -3.74 8.46
CA ALA A 147 22.21 -3.51 8.98
C ALA A 147 22.27 -2.59 10.22
N ARG A 148 21.14 -1.99 10.64
CA ARG A 148 21.02 -1.19 11.88
C ARG A 148 20.38 -1.96 13.03
N LEU A 149 19.92 -3.18 12.79
CA LEU A 149 19.42 -4.06 13.85
C LEU A 149 20.56 -4.49 14.79
N PRO A 150 20.27 -4.89 16.03
CA PRO A 150 21.27 -5.51 16.92
C PRO A 150 21.96 -6.72 16.25
N ASP A 151 23.22 -6.94 16.57
CA ASP A 151 24.06 -7.99 15.93
C ASP A 151 23.46 -9.40 16.11
N ASP A 152 22.90 -9.71 17.28
CA ASP A 152 22.23 -10.99 17.55
C ASP A 152 20.97 -11.19 16.71
N ILE A 153 20.22 -10.12 16.43
CA ILE A 153 19.06 -10.14 15.54
C ILE A 153 19.49 -10.37 14.10
N GLN A 154 20.54 -9.66 13.64
CA GLN A 154 21.09 -9.86 12.31
C GLN A 154 21.59 -11.31 12.12
N ALA A 155 22.34 -11.83 13.09
CA ALA A 155 22.86 -13.19 13.07
C ALA A 155 21.74 -14.24 12.97
N ALA A 156 20.65 -14.09 13.73
CA ALA A 156 19.49 -14.98 13.68
C ALA A 156 18.80 -14.95 12.30
N LEU A 157 18.66 -13.76 11.70
CA LEU A 157 18.08 -13.63 10.35
C LEU A 157 18.98 -14.32 9.31
N ASP A 158 20.30 -14.07 9.34
CA ASP A 158 21.27 -14.65 8.40
C ASP A 158 21.35 -16.17 8.50
N GLU A 159 21.38 -16.72 9.73
CA GLU A 159 21.42 -18.17 9.99
C GLU A 159 20.22 -18.89 9.36
N HIS A 160 19.02 -18.41 9.65
CA HIS A 160 17.81 -19.08 9.18
C HIS A 160 17.52 -18.87 7.70
N GLU A 161 17.93 -17.74 7.12
CA GLU A 161 17.87 -17.52 5.66
C GLU A 161 18.85 -18.45 4.92
N ALA A 162 20.07 -18.61 5.42
CA ALA A 162 21.05 -19.53 4.85
C ALA A 162 20.63 -21.00 4.96
N ALA A 163 19.95 -21.35 6.06
CA ALA A 163 19.43 -22.71 6.30
C ALA A 163 18.09 -23.00 5.62
N GLY A 164 17.38 -21.97 5.10
CA GLY A 164 16.02 -22.10 4.56
C GLY A 164 14.96 -22.41 5.60
N THR A 165 15.21 -22.10 6.89
CA THR A 165 14.32 -22.39 8.04
C THR A 165 13.55 -21.16 8.49
N LEU A 166 12.84 -20.52 7.54
CA LEU A 166 12.19 -19.21 7.73
C LEU A 166 10.97 -19.22 8.65
N ASP A 167 10.43 -20.40 8.98
CA ASP A 167 9.36 -20.62 9.98
C ASP A 167 9.89 -20.89 11.38
N HIS A 168 11.19 -20.93 11.57
CA HIS A 168 11.77 -21.14 12.89
C HIS A 168 11.38 -19.99 13.85
N PRO A 169 11.03 -20.28 15.13
CA PRO A 169 10.61 -19.24 16.08
C PRO A 169 11.63 -18.10 16.26
N ALA A 170 12.94 -18.41 16.20
CA ALA A 170 13.98 -17.38 16.29
C ALA A 170 13.96 -16.42 15.10
N TYR A 171 13.76 -16.92 13.88
CA TYR A 171 13.62 -16.07 12.68
C TYR A 171 12.39 -15.15 12.77
N ARG A 172 11.25 -15.73 13.19
CA ARG A 172 10.01 -14.97 13.39
C ARG A 172 10.20 -13.89 14.47
N ALA A 173 10.83 -14.21 15.60
CA ALA A 173 11.12 -13.25 16.66
C ALA A 173 12.04 -12.13 16.17
N ALA A 174 13.11 -12.46 15.45
CA ALA A 174 14.02 -11.48 14.85
C ALA A 174 13.30 -10.58 13.83
N SER A 175 12.45 -11.14 12.98
CA SER A 175 11.62 -10.37 12.03
C SER A 175 10.67 -9.40 12.72
N GLN A 176 10.11 -9.77 13.90
CA GLN A 176 9.23 -8.86 14.66
C GLN A 176 9.98 -7.63 15.19
N VAL A 177 11.29 -7.71 15.44
CA VAL A 177 12.11 -6.54 15.82
C VAL A 177 12.15 -5.51 14.68
N PHE A 178 12.36 -5.97 13.44
CA PHE A 178 12.30 -5.11 12.24
C PHE A 178 10.90 -4.51 12.07
N TYR A 179 9.86 -5.33 12.17
CA TYR A 179 8.47 -4.90 11.97
C TYR A 179 8.01 -3.87 13.02
N ALA A 180 8.45 -4.02 14.28
CA ALA A 180 8.15 -3.04 15.32
C ALA A 180 8.83 -1.68 15.12
N GLN A 181 9.89 -1.62 14.32
CA GLN A 181 10.59 -0.38 14.02
C GLN A 181 10.11 0.29 12.73
N HIS A 182 9.76 -0.52 11.70
CA HIS A 182 9.63 -0.04 10.34
C HIS A 182 8.27 -0.31 9.68
N VAL A 183 7.45 -1.23 10.24
CA VAL A 183 6.13 -1.58 9.69
C VAL A 183 5.00 -0.97 10.53
N CYS A 184 4.96 -1.24 11.83
CA CYS A 184 3.98 -0.64 12.74
C CYS A 184 4.58 -0.45 14.13
N ARG A 185 4.70 0.80 14.56
CA ARG A 185 5.36 1.18 15.83
C ARG A 185 4.40 1.28 17.01
N VAL A 186 3.10 1.05 16.78
CA VAL A 186 2.09 0.99 17.85
C VAL A 186 2.14 -0.35 18.53
N LEU A 187 2.40 -0.34 19.85
CA LEU A 187 2.44 -1.55 20.68
C LEU A 187 1.52 -1.41 21.90
N PRO A 188 0.70 -2.40 22.24
CA PRO A 188 0.52 -3.65 21.51
C PRO A 188 -0.03 -3.38 20.10
N ARG A 189 0.26 -4.28 19.15
CA ARG A 189 -0.19 -4.14 17.76
C ARG A 189 -1.72 -3.99 17.70
N PRO A 190 -2.26 -2.99 16.98
CA PRO A 190 -3.70 -2.81 16.83
C PRO A 190 -4.38 -4.04 16.23
N ALA A 191 -5.63 -4.30 16.64
CA ALA A 191 -6.35 -5.51 16.26
C ALA A 191 -6.53 -5.67 14.75
N GLU A 192 -6.76 -4.56 14.02
CA GLU A 192 -6.88 -4.53 12.56
C GLU A 192 -5.56 -4.92 11.87
N VAL A 193 -4.43 -4.48 12.41
CA VAL A 193 -3.10 -4.87 11.92
C VAL A 193 -2.80 -6.33 12.24
N ALA A 194 -3.15 -6.78 13.45
CA ALA A 194 -2.95 -8.16 13.86
C ALA A 194 -3.76 -9.14 12.98
N ARG A 195 -5.02 -8.78 12.61
CA ARG A 195 -5.86 -9.61 11.74
C ARG A 195 -5.26 -9.80 10.35
N THR A 196 -4.74 -8.75 9.72
CA THR A 196 -4.14 -8.88 8.38
C THR A 196 -2.88 -9.76 8.40
N PHE A 197 -2.04 -9.66 9.45
CA PHE A 197 -0.87 -10.55 9.59
C PHE A 197 -1.30 -12.02 9.83
N ALA A 198 -2.30 -12.23 10.67
CA ALA A 198 -2.86 -13.57 10.89
C ALA A 198 -3.46 -14.17 9.59
N ALA A 199 -4.05 -13.34 8.74
CA ALA A 199 -4.57 -13.79 7.44
C ALA A 199 -3.43 -14.22 6.49
N ILE A 200 -2.31 -13.47 6.45
CA ILE A 200 -1.11 -13.88 5.69
C ILE A 200 -0.55 -15.20 6.22
N ASP A 201 -0.44 -15.34 7.55
CA ASP A 201 0.04 -16.59 8.17
C ASP A 201 -0.87 -17.78 7.86
N ALA A 202 -2.19 -17.57 7.76
CA ALA A 202 -3.16 -18.61 7.43
C ALA A 202 -3.14 -19.02 5.95
N ASP A 203 -2.83 -18.08 5.05
CA ASP A 203 -2.68 -18.33 3.61
C ASP A 203 -1.64 -17.39 2.98
N PRO A 204 -0.36 -17.76 2.98
CA PRO A 204 0.72 -16.95 2.44
C PRO A 204 0.89 -17.05 0.91
N THR A 205 -0.03 -17.72 0.20
CA THR A 205 0.14 -18.09 -1.22
C THR A 205 0.49 -16.88 -2.09
N VAL A 206 -0.29 -15.81 -2.02
CA VAL A 206 -0.07 -14.59 -2.81
C VAL A 206 1.20 -13.88 -2.36
N TYR A 207 1.36 -13.72 -1.04
CA TYR A 207 2.48 -13.01 -0.44
C TYR A 207 3.82 -13.65 -0.83
N HIS A 208 3.95 -14.97 -0.64
CA HIS A 208 5.19 -15.68 -0.99
C HIS A 208 5.46 -15.70 -2.49
N ALA A 209 4.43 -15.85 -3.33
CA ALA A 209 4.61 -15.89 -4.78
C ALA A 209 5.11 -14.55 -5.35
N MET A 210 4.63 -13.42 -4.82
CA MET A 210 4.91 -12.11 -5.39
C MET A 210 6.00 -11.34 -4.64
N ASN A 211 5.99 -11.34 -3.32
CA ASN A 211 6.99 -10.66 -2.49
C ASN A 211 8.10 -11.64 -2.05
N GLY A 212 7.76 -12.57 -1.22
CA GLY A 212 8.69 -13.50 -0.55
C GLY A 212 8.24 -13.70 0.89
N PRO A 213 9.05 -14.38 1.73
CA PRO A 213 8.65 -14.76 3.08
C PRO A 213 8.57 -13.58 4.06
N THR A 214 9.29 -12.49 3.81
CA THR A 214 9.29 -11.28 4.66
C THR A 214 9.46 -10.02 3.83
N GLU A 215 9.24 -8.84 4.44
CA GLU A 215 9.38 -7.54 3.79
C GLU A 215 10.83 -7.25 3.32
N PHE A 216 11.82 -7.82 3.98
CA PHE A 216 13.24 -7.63 3.65
C PHE A 216 13.88 -8.81 2.91
N HIS A 217 13.16 -9.95 2.73
CA HIS A 217 13.63 -11.11 1.96
C HIS A 217 12.81 -11.29 0.67
N VAL A 218 12.97 -10.33 -0.25
CA VAL A 218 12.18 -10.23 -1.48
C VAL A 218 12.75 -11.12 -2.57
N VAL A 219 12.14 -12.27 -2.79
CA VAL A 219 12.52 -13.28 -3.79
C VAL A 219 11.41 -13.58 -4.82
N GLY A 220 10.21 -13.08 -4.59
CA GLY A 220 9.04 -13.29 -5.43
C GLY A 220 9.09 -12.57 -6.79
N SER A 221 7.97 -12.66 -7.53
CA SER A 221 7.88 -12.13 -8.90
C SER A 221 8.05 -10.61 -8.99
N LEU A 222 7.81 -9.87 -7.90
CA LEU A 222 7.97 -8.41 -7.83
C LEU A 222 9.42 -7.95 -7.70
N ARG A 223 10.39 -8.82 -7.41
CA ARG A 223 11.79 -8.46 -7.09
C ARG A 223 12.47 -7.48 -8.05
N ASN A 224 12.05 -7.44 -9.30
CA ASN A 224 12.59 -6.57 -10.34
C ASN A 224 11.57 -5.52 -10.84
N TRP A 225 10.41 -5.40 -10.17
CA TRP A 225 9.40 -4.44 -10.58
C TRP A 225 9.89 -3.00 -10.40
N SER A 226 9.57 -2.14 -11.37
CA SER A 226 9.79 -0.69 -11.33
C SER A 226 8.77 0.03 -12.20
N ILE A 227 8.30 1.18 -11.73
CA ILE A 227 7.41 2.05 -12.49
C ILE A 227 8.07 3.41 -12.82
N ILE A 228 9.28 3.64 -12.35
CA ILE A 228 9.96 4.94 -12.38
C ILE A 228 9.90 5.59 -13.78
N GLU A 229 10.24 4.85 -14.84
CA GLU A 229 10.28 5.39 -16.21
C GLU A 229 8.91 5.82 -16.74
N ARG A 230 7.82 5.35 -16.13
CA ARG A 230 6.44 5.59 -16.59
C ARG A 230 5.68 6.61 -15.73
N LEU A 231 6.23 7.07 -14.60
CA LEU A 231 5.57 7.98 -13.65
C LEU A 231 5.14 9.30 -14.28
N HIS A 232 5.91 9.82 -15.22
CA HIS A 232 5.59 11.05 -15.98
C HIS A 232 4.26 10.95 -16.76
N ARG A 233 3.71 9.75 -16.96
CA ARG A 233 2.44 9.52 -17.65
C ARG A 233 1.23 9.74 -16.76
N ILE A 234 1.38 9.77 -15.44
CA ILE A 234 0.29 10.01 -14.49
C ILE A 234 -0.14 11.45 -14.61
N THR A 235 -1.41 11.67 -14.94
CA THR A 235 -2.02 13.00 -15.14
C THR A 235 -2.98 13.39 -14.03
N ALA A 236 -3.41 12.43 -13.20
CA ALA A 236 -4.27 12.71 -12.06
C ALA A 236 -3.48 13.45 -10.97
N PRO A 237 -4.06 14.48 -10.31
CA PRO A 237 -3.51 15.06 -9.09
C PRO A 237 -3.14 13.94 -8.10
N THR A 238 -1.92 13.99 -7.57
CA THR A 238 -1.39 12.89 -6.77
C THR A 238 -0.88 13.37 -5.41
N LEU A 239 -1.32 12.69 -4.34
CA LEU A 239 -0.78 12.82 -3.00
C LEU A 239 0.11 11.61 -2.70
N VAL A 240 1.35 11.88 -2.33
CA VAL A 240 2.32 10.86 -1.93
C VAL A 240 2.53 10.94 -0.43
N LEU A 241 2.43 9.80 0.27
CA LEU A 241 2.60 9.71 1.72
C LEU A 241 3.80 8.81 2.05
N SER A 242 4.54 9.19 3.09
CA SER A 242 5.65 8.41 3.66
C SER A 242 5.65 8.54 5.18
N GLY A 243 6.16 7.54 5.88
CA GLY A 243 6.58 7.67 7.27
C GLY A 243 8.09 7.89 7.36
N LYS A 244 8.53 8.64 8.36
CA LYS A 244 9.96 8.88 8.60
C LYS A 244 10.74 7.59 8.90
N TYR A 245 10.09 6.63 9.56
CA TYR A 245 10.68 5.36 10.02
C TYR A 245 10.26 4.17 9.15
N ASP A 246 9.64 4.46 8.00
CA ASP A 246 9.06 3.48 7.08
C ASP A 246 10.13 2.56 6.48
N GLU A 247 9.78 1.29 6.27
CA GLU A 247 10.55 0.35 5.44
C GLU A 247 10.55 0.78 3.97
N ALA A 248 9.42 1.33 3.47
CA ALA A 248 9.39 2.13 2.24
C ALA A 248 10.01 3.49 2.52
N THR A 249 11.34 3.52 2.73
CA THR A 249 12.03 4.75 3.14
C THR A 249 11.71 5.91 2.20
N PRO A 250 11.77 7.17 2.68
CA PRO A 250 11.51 8.33 1.82
C PRO A 250 12.24 8.31 0.49
N GLU A 251 13.46 7.76 0.42
CA GLU A 251 14.23 7.63 -0.83
C GLU A 251 13.59 6.65 -1.82
N THR A 252 12.87 5.63 -1.35
CA THR A 252 12.18 4.67 -2.23
C THR A 252 10.88 5.23 -2.81
N VAL A 253 10.31 6.23 -2.13
CA VAL A 253 9.04 6.90 -2.46
C VAL A 253 9.26 8.19 -3.26
N GLU A 254 10.41 8.86 -3.06
CA GLU A 254 10.77 10.13 -3.72
C GLU A 254 10.52 10.16 -5.23
N PRO A 255 10.78 9.09 -6.02
CA PRO A 255 10.54 9.14 -7.46
C PRO A 255 9.08 9.46 -7.83
N TYR A 256 8.09 9.05 -7.02
CA TYR A 256 6.70 9.46 -7.24
C TYR A 256 6.54 10.97 -7.16
N ALA A 257 7.08 11.57 -6.10
CA ALA A 257 6.97 13.01 -5.87
C ALA A 257 7.71 13.84 -6.91
N ARG A 258 8.83 13.32 -7.42
CA ARG A 258 9.68 14.03 -8.38
C ARG A 258 9.21 13.91 -9.83
N LEU A 259 8.66 12.77 -10.22
CA LEU A 259 8.40 12.43 -11.62
C LEU A 259 6.92 12.51 -12.03
N ILE A 260 5.99 12.52 -11.08
CA ILE A 260 4.58 12.77 -11.38
C ILE A 260 4.38 14.28 -11.46
N PRO A 261 3.83 14.82 -12.58
CA PRO A 261 3.76 16.26 -12.83
C PRO A 261 3.01 17.06 -11.76
N ASP A 262 1.89 16.54 -11.24
CA ASP A 262 1.08 17.19 -10.20
C ASP A 262 1.09 16.32 -8.92
N ALA A 263 2.26 16.17 -8.31
CA ALA A 263 2.45 15.44 -7.08
C ALA A 263 2.70 16.37 -5.89
N ARG A 264 2.05 16.06 -4.77
CA ARG A 264 2.32 16.65 -3.44
C ARG A 264 2.83 15.53 -2.54
N TRP A 265 3.87 15.78 -1.77
CA TRP A 265 4.46 14.76 -0.89
C TRP A 265 4.45 15.19 0.57
N HIS A 266 4.03 14.29 1.45
CA HIS A 266 4.06 14.49 2.89
C HIS A 266 4.77 13.34 3.59
N VAL A 267 5.67 13.67 4.53
CA VAL A 267 6.38 12.70 5.36
C VAL A 267 5.89 12.85 6.80
N PHE A 268 5.24 11.82 7.34
CA PHE A 268 4.80 11.78 8.73
C PHE A 268 6.01 11.58 9.66
N ALA A 269 6.22 12.54 10.57
CA ALA A 269 7.43 12.61 11.39
C ALA A 269 7.53 11.51 12.45
N ASN A 270 6.39 10.95 12.88
CA ASN A 270 6.32 9.97 13.96
C ASN A 270 5.87 8.57 13.49
N SER A 271 5.60 8.40 12.19
CA SER A 271 5.10 7.15 11.63
C SER A 271 6.19 6.33 10.93
N SER A 272 5.91 5.02 10.84
CA SER A 272 6.58 4.08 9.96
C SER A 272 5.69 3.76 8.75
N HIS A 273 5.45 2.50 8.43
CA HIS A 273 4.73 2.07 7.23
C HIS A 273 3.20 2.31 7.27
N MET A 274 2.65 2.65 8.45
CA MET A 274 1.20 2.76 8.65
C MET A 274 0.76 4.09 9.28
N PRO A 275 0.99 5.26 8.64
CA PRO A 275 0.53 6.55 9.19
C PRO A 275 -0.97 6.61 9.43
N HIS A 276 -1.77 5.86 8.65
CA HIS A 276 -3.22 5.72 8.81
C HIS A 276 -3.63 4.98 10.10
N VAL A 277 -2.66 4.34 10.77
CA VAL A 277 -2.80 3.71 12.09
C VAL A 277 -2.07 4.53 13.14
N GLU A 278 -0.81 4.90 12.88
CA GLU A 278 0.12 5.50 13.85
C GLU A 278 -0.15 6.99 14.11
N GLU A 279 -0.54 7.74 13.08
CA GLU A 279 -0.94 9.16 13.14
C GLU A 279 -2.33 9.34 12.48
N ARG A 280 -3.28 8.44 12.79
CA ARG A 280 -4.58 8.30 12.11
C ARG A 280 -5.29 9.62 11.87
N ALA A 281 -5.47 10.45 12.91
CA ALA A 281 -6.22 11.70 12.76
C ALA A 281 -5.54 12.70 11.80
N ALA A 282 -4.20 12.77 11.81
CA ALA A 282 -3.45 13.63 10.91
C ALA A 282 -3.51 13.09 9.47
N CYS A 283 -3.38 11.77 9.31
CA CYS A 283 -3.46 11.10 8.01
C CYS A 283 -4.85 11.30 7.37
N MET A 284 -5.94 11.07 8.13
CA MET A 284 -7.31 11.26 7.61
C MET A 284 -7.60 12.70 7.21
N ARG A 285 -7.17 13.68 8.02
CA ARG A 285 -7.32 15.10 7.65
C ARG A 285 -6.57 15.44 6.37
N LEU A 286 -5.34 14.96 6.24
CA LEU A 286 -4.49 15.22 5.09
C LEU A 286 -5.09 14.67 3.80
N VAL A 287 -5.48 13.39 3.83
CA VAL A 287 -6.10 12.71 2.69
C VAL A 287 -7.45 13.31 2.37
N GLY A 288 -8.29 13.59 3.39
CA GLY A 288 -9.60 14.22 3.22
C GLY A 288 -9.47 15.58 2.53
N ASN A 289 -8.61 16.47 3.05
CA ASN A 289 -8.37 17.79 2.47
C ASN A 289 -7.89 17.73 1.01
N PHE A 290 -7.01 16.78 0.70
CA PHE A 290 -6.55 16.56 -0.66
C PHE A 290 -7.68 16.12 -1.60
N LEU A 291 -8.51 15.19 -1.15
CA LEU A 291 -9.62 14.66 -1.94
C LEU A 291 -10.76 15.70 -2.12
N ASP A 292 -10.98 16.56 -1.12
CA ASP A 292 -12.05 17.55 -1.15
C ASP A 292 -11.63 18.86 -1.87
N ASP A 293 -10.34 19.09 -2.04
CA ASP A 293 -9.72 20.30 -2.67
C ASP A 293 -10.25 21.64 -2.10
N GLN A 294 -10.79 21.66 -0.87
CA GLN A 294 -11.49 22.80 -0.28
C GLN A 294 -10.78 23.47 0.91
N THR A 295 -9.68 22.89 1.41
CA THR A 295 -9.00 23.42 2.60
C THR A 295 -7.53 23.68 2.33
N PRO A 296 -6.98 24.85 2.74
CA PRO A 296 -5.53 25.08 2.63
C PRO A 296 -4.74 24.01 3.39
N TRP A 297 -3.68 23.54 2.78
CA TRP A 297 -2.77 22.57 3.34
C TRP A 297 -2.21 23.03 4.70
N PRO A 298 -2.41 22.33 5.83
CA PRO A 298 -1.78 22.69 7.08
C PRO A 298 -0.26 22.45 6.94
N GLY A 299 0.52 23.52 7.05
CA GLY A 299 1.95 23.58 6.79
C GLY A 299 2.77 22.45 7.39
N GLY A 300 2.95 21.38 6.65
CA GLY A 300 3.99 20.38 6.81
C GLY A 300 5.07 20.65 5.76
N GLN A 301 6.30 20.24 5.98
CA GLN A 301 7.38 20.45 5.01
C GLN A 301 7.02 19.83 3.65
N MET A 302 6.42 20.64 2.79
CA MET A 302 6.26 20.27 1.38
C MET A 302 7.60 20.49 0.69
N LEU A 303 8.29 19.43 0.36
CA LEU A 303 9.30 19.45 -0.66
C LEU A 303 8.59 19.62 -2.01
N ARG A 304 8.42 20.86 -2.47
CA ARG A 304 8.06 21.10 -3.88
C ARG A 304 9.24 20.64 -4.73
N SER A 305 8.97 20.03 -5.89
CA SER A 305 9.97 19.58 -6.86
C SER A 305 10.95 20.67 -7.32
N SER A 306 10.69 21.94 -7.03
CA SER A 306 11.56 23.08 -7.32
C SER A 306 12.75 23.27 -6.37
N ALA A 307 12.86 22.52 -5.27
CA ALA A 307 13.94 22.69 -4.30
C ALA A 307 15.19 21.83 -4.57
N LEU A 308 15.17 20.92 -5.54
CA LEU A 308 16.31 20.07 -5.91
C LEU A 308 17.17 20.62 -7.05
N ALA A 309 16.83 21.78 -7.64
CA ALA A 309 17.60 22.39 -8.73
C ALA A 309 18.87 23.15 -8.28
N ASN A 310 19.13 23.29 -6.97
CA ASN A 310 20.25 24.09 -6.44
C ASN A 310 21.19 23.31 -5.51
N ARG A 311 21.63 22.11 -5.89
CA ARG A 311 22.85 21.50 -5.33
C ARG A 311 23.67 20.81 -6.42
N ALA A 312 24.18 21.63 -7.33
CA ALA A 312 25.33 21.31 -8.16
C ALA A 312 26.15 22.60 -8.29
N VAL A 313 27.03 22.82 -7.32
CA VAL A 313 28.32 23.49 -7.43
C VAL A 313 29.23 22.84 -6.41
#